data_4d744c0219ea69e88023119c3ecf75a0
#
_entry.id   4d744c0219ea69e88023119c3ecf75a0
#
_cell.length_a   1.000
_cell.length_b   1.000
_cell.length_c   1.000
_cell.angle_alpha   90.00
_cell.angle_beta   90.00
_cell.angle_gamma   90.00
#
_symmetry.space_group_name_H-M   'P 1'
#
loop_
_entity.id
_entity.type
_entity.pdbx_description
1 polymer ?
#
loop_
_entity_poly.entity_id
_entity_poly.type
_entity_poly.pdbx_seq_one_letter_code
_entity_poly.pdbx_strand_id
1 'polypeptide(L)'
;MNSYKLLTPGPLTTTDTVKQVMLFDHCTWDDDYKQITQTIRRTLLALGHVSEPEYTAVLMQGSGTFGVESVLTSVIGREDKLLIAANGAYGLRMAEICRHAGIAYTLYEQENHKRPQADVVAKYLAEDPAITHVSMVHGETTSGILNDVEAVGRVVKAAGKTFLVDAMSTFGGVDIPVAGWGIDFLVSSADKCVQG
;
A
#
# COMPACT_ATOMS: atom_id res chain seq x y z
N MET A 1 33.00 -8.30 -11.29
CA MET A 1 32.24 -7.13 -10.78
C MET A 1 32.13 -7.28 -9.28
N ASN A 2 32.36 -6.22 -8.51
CA ASN A 2 32.16 -6.28 -7.06
C ASN A 2 30.67 -6.57 -6.79
N SER A 3 30.39 -7.63 -6.04
CA SER A 3 29.04 -7.99 -5.61
C SER A 3 28.62 -7.10 -4.45
N TYR A 4 28.33 -5.84 -4.73
CA TYR A 4 27.77 -4.94 -3.74
C TYR A 4 26.30 -5.30 -3.49
N LYS A 5 25.93 -5.57 -2.24
CA LYS A 5 24.56 -5.86 -1.86
C LYS A 5 23.98 -4.68 -1.09
N LEU A 6 22.80 -4.24 -1.53
CA LEU A 6 22.03 -3.23 -0.82
C LEU A 6 21.31 -3.93 0.37
N LEU A 7 21.54 -3.42 1.57
CA LEU A 7 20.88 -3.87 2.79
C LEU A 7 19.87 -2.81 3.30
N THR A 8 19.23 -2.12 2.36
CA THR A 8 18.20 -1.12 2.63
C THR A 8 16.81 -1.75 2.54
N PRO A 9 15.78 -1.14 3.13
CA PRO A 9 14.39 -1.60 2.94
C PRO A 9 13.92 -1.52 1.48
N GLY A 10 14.61 -0.75 0.65
CA GLY A 10 14.40 -0.57 -0.79
C GLY A 10 14.98 0.75 -1.28
N PRO A 11 15.51 0.75 -2.52
CA PRO A 11 15.57 -0.37 -3.46
C PRO A 11 16.46 -1.52 -2.96
N LEU A 12 16.10 -2.74 -3.33
CA LEU A 12 16.83 -3.96 -2.99
C LEU A 12 17.88 -4.29 -4.06
N THR A 13 18.85 -5.16 -3.69
CA THR A 13 19.68 -5.82 -4.70
C THR A 13 18.84 -6.86 -5.43
N THR A 14 18.51 -6.60 -6.69
CA THR A 14 17.80 -7.53 -7.57
C THR A 14 18.67 -8.73 -7.95
N THR A 15 18.02 -9.86 -8.25
CA THR A 15 18.70 -11.08 -8.72
C THR A 15 19.29 -10.87 -10.11
N ASP A 16 20.26 -11.71 -10.49
CA ASP A 16 20.88 -11.62 -11.82
C ASP A 16 19.86 -11.93 -12.94
N THR A 17 18.89 -12.81 -12.68
CA THR A 17 17.82 -13.11 -13.63
C THR A 17 16.95 -11.88 -13.93
N VAL A 18 16.58 -11.09 -12.91
CA VAL A 18 15.86 -9.83 -13.09
C VAL A 18 16.68 -8.84 -13.90
N LYS A 19 17.99 -8.68 -13.57
CA LYS A 19 18.89 -7.79 -14.33
C LYS A 19 19.03 -8.17 -15.80
N GLN A 20 19.06 -9.48 -16.10
CA GLN A 20 19.20 -9.98 -17.46
C GLN A 20 17.97 -9.64 -18.32
N VAL A 21 16.76 -9.78 -17.81
CA VAL A 21 15.55 -9.46 -18.58
C VAL A 21 15.41 -7.95 -18.83
N MET A 22 16.05 -7.11 -18.00
CA MET A 22 16.07 -5.67 -18.21
C MET A 22 17.00 -5.21 -19.37
N LEU A 23 17.77 -6.12 -19.97
CA LEU A 23 18.64 -5.81 -21.11
C LEU A 23 17.92 -5.85 -22.47
N PHE A 24 16.65 -6.21 -22.49
CA PHE A 24 15.85 -6.32 -23.72
C PHE A 24 14.85 -5.18 -23.81
N ASP A 25 14.78 -4.58 -25.00
CA ASP A 25 13.77 -3.61 -25.32
C ASP A 25 12.46 -4.29 -25.68
N HIS A 26 11.34 -3.72 -25.21
CA HIS A 26 10.00 -4.20 -25.51
C HIS A 26 9.15 -3.09 -26.10
N CYS A 27 8.32 -3.42 -27.09
CA CYS A 27 7.32 -2.51 -27.60
C CYS A 27 5.98 -2.77 -26.90
N THR A 28 5.35 -1.71 -26.39
CA THR A 28 4.09 -1.79 -25.67
C THR A 28 2.90 -2.29 -26.51
N TRP A 29 3.03 -2.27 -27.86
CA TRP A 29 2.03 -2.77 -28.79
C TRP A 29 2.17 -4.26 -29.11
N ASP A 30 3.30 -4.86 -28.78
CA ASP A 30 3.54 -6.27 -29.02
C ASP A 30 2.69 -7.16 -28.11
N ASP A 31 2.21 -8.26 -28.66
CA ASP A 31 1.36 -9.19 -27.90
C ASP A 31 2.11 -9.86 -26.74
N ASP A 32 3.42 -10.10 -26.91
CA ASP A 32 4.29 -10.61 -25.84
C ASP A 32 4.33 -9.63 -24.65
N TYR A 33 4.49 -8.33 -24.90
CA TYR A 33 4.48 -7.31 -23.83
C TYR A 33 3.11 -7.25 -23.13
N LYS A 34 2.02 -7.32 -23.88
CA LYS A 34 0.66 -7.36 -23.33
C LYS A 34 0.47 -8.60 -22.44
N GLN A 35 0.98 -9.76 -22.86
CA GLN A 35 0.93 -11.00 -22.06
C GLN A 35 1.76 -10.91 -20.79
N ILE A 36 2.96 -10.32 -20.85
CA ILE A 36 3.81 -10.05 -19.67
C ILE A 36 3.01 -9.18 -18.68
N THR A 37 2.42 -8.07 -19.14
CA THR A 37 1.63 -7.17 -18.32
C THR A 37 0.45 -7.88 -17.65
N GLN A 38 -0.30 -8.69 -18.40
CA GLN A 38 -1.41 -9.46 -17.83
C GLN A 38 -0.94 -10.54 -16.84
N THR A 39 0.22 -11.14 -17.09
CA THR A 39 0.82 -12.12 -16.18
C THR A 39 1.23 -11.45 -14.86
N ILE A 40 1.87 -10.28 -14.92
CA ILE A 40 2.22 -9.48 -13.73
C ILE A 40 0.96 -9.19 -12.92
N ARG A 41 -0.10 -8.67 -13.56
CA ARG A 41 -1.36 -8.35 -12.87
C ARG A 41 -1.94 -9.55 -12.13
N ARG A 42 -2.07 -10.70 -12.82
CA ARG A 42 -2.58 -11.95 -12.21
C ARG A 42 -1.68 -12.44 -11.07
N THR A 43 -0.38 -12.35 -11.23
CA THR A 43 0.58 -12.78 -10.19
C THR A 43 0.49 -11.89 -8.96
N LEU A 44 0.35 -10.58 -9.12
CA LEU A 44 0.15 -9.65 -8.00
C LEU A 44 -1.15 -9.93 -7.27
N LEU A 45 -2.24 -10.19 -7.97
CA LEU A 45 -3.51 -10.57 -7.34
C LEU A 45 -3.38 -11.88 -6.56
N ALA A 46 -2.76 -12.91 -7.17
CA ALA A 46 -2.52 -14.19 -6.50
C ALA A 46 -1.64 -14.03 -5.25
N LEU A 47 -0.63 -13.15 -5.30
CA LEU A 47 0.23 -12.83 -4.16
C LEU A 47 -0.54 -12.17 -3.00
N GLY A 48 -1.61 -11.42 -3.32
CA GLY A 48 -2.54 -10.84 -2.34
C GLY A 48 -3.70 -11.76 -1.95
N HIS A 49 -3.70 -13.03 -2.38
CA HIS A 49 -4.78 -14.01 -2.18
C HIS A 49 -6.15 -13.54 -2.70
N VAL A 50 -6.15 -12.80 -3.79
CA VAL A 50 -7.36 -12.29 -4.45
C VAL A 50 -7.35 -12.56 -5.95
N SER A 51 -8.49 -12.36 -6.61
CA SER A 51 -8.64 -12.58 -8.04
C SER A 51 -9.67 -11.63 -8.65
N GLU A 52 -9.71 -11.54 -9.98
CA GLU A 52 -10.81 -10.92 -10.71
C GLU A 52 -12.09 -11.78 -10.57
N PRO A 53 -13.29 -11.17 -10.56
CA PRO A 53 -13.56 -9.75 -10.82
C PRO A 53 -13.54 -8.85 -9.57
N GLU A 54 -13.39 -9.39 -8.36
CA GLU A 54 -13.49 -8.61 -7.12
C GLU A 54 -12.35 -7.59 -6.98
N TYR A 55 -11.14 -7.96 -7.44
CA TYR A 55 -9.95 -7.11 -7.36
C TYR A 55 -9.28 -6.99 -8.72
N THR A 56 -8.56 -5.90 -8.91
CA THR A 56 -7.70 -5.71 -10.09
C THR A 56 -6.38 -5.07 -9.70
N ALA A 57 -5.32 -5.39 -10.44
CA ALA A 57 -4.02 -4.76 -10.26
C ALA A 57 -3.85 -3.63 -11.29
N VAL A 58 -3.53 -2.43 -10.83
CA VAL A 58 -3.24 -1.26 -11.67
C VAL A 58 -1.74 -1.00 -11.60
N LEU A 59 -1.07 -1.09 -12.75
CA LEU A 59 0.37 -0.79 -12.88
C LEU A 59 0.53 0.68 -13.25
N MET A 60 1.21 1.43 -12.39
CA MET A 60 1.43 2.86 -12.58
C MET A 60 2.92 3.17 -12.71
N GLN A 61 3.26 4.07 -13.60
CA GLN A 61 4.61 4.62 -13.67
C GLN A 61 4.77 5.74 -12.66
N GLY A 62 5.78 5.64 -11.80
CA GLY A 62 6.04 6.65 -10.78
C GLY A 62 6.64 6.04 -9.52
N SER A 63 6.88 6.90 -8.54
CA SER A 63 7.36 6.47 -7.22
C SER A 63 6.24 5.82 -6.40
N GLY A 64 6.59 5.07 -5.35
CA GLY A 64 5.61 4.56 -4.40
C GLY A 64 4.75 5.67 -3.77
N THR A 65 5.34 6.84 -3.47
CA THR A 65 4.59 8.01 -2.98
C THR A 65 3.54 8.47 -4.00
N PHE A 66 3.85 8.45 -5.30
CA PHE A 66 2.88 8.74 -6.34
C PHE A 66 1.72 7.71 -6.35
N GLY A 67 2.04 6.45 -6.13
CA GLY A 67 1.01 5.40 -5.97
C GLY A 67 0.05 5.69 -4.81
N VAL A 68 0.57 6.06 -3.65
CA VAL A 68 -0.25 6.45 -2.49
C VAL A 68 -1.09 7.69 -2.80
N GLU A 69 -0.48 8.74 -3.37
CA GLU A 69 -1.17 9.96 -3.76
C GLU A 69 -2.29 9.68 -4.77
N SER A 70 -2.02 8.85 -5.77
CA SER A 70 -3.03 8.50 -6.79
C SER A 70 -4.23 7.79 -6.21
N VAL A 71 -4.05 6.89 -5.23
CA VAL A 71 -5.17 6.25 -4.54
C VAL A 71 -5.94 7.26 -3.71
N LEU A 72 -5.27 8.03 -2.84
CA LEU A 72 -5.91 9.00 -1.97
C LEU A 72 -6.74 10.02 -2.76
N THR A 73 -6.19 10.55 -3.87
CA THR A 73 -6.87 11.56 -4.68
C THR A 73 -7.94 11.02 -5.63
N SER A 74 -7.93 9.71 -5.90
CA SER A 74 -8.92 9.08 -6.79
C SER A 74 -10.11 8.51 -6.06
N VAL A 75 -9.93 7.99 -4.83
CA VAL A 75 -10.98 7.26 -4.12
C VAL A 75 -11.67 8.06 -3.03
N ILE A 76 -11.05 9.14 -2.54
CA ILE A 76 -11.62 10.01 -1.51
C ILE A 76 -12.26 11.22 -2.17
N GLY A 77 -13.58 11.29 -2.12
CA GLY A 77 -14.36 12.39 -2.67
C GLY A 77 -14.37 13.62 -1.78
N ARG A 78 -15.02 14.69 -2.26
CA ARG A 78 -15.10 15.98 -1.52
C ARG A 78 -15.88 15.89 -0.22
N GLU A 79 -16.85 15.02 -0.14
CA GLU A 79 -17.71 14.81 1.02
C GLU A 79 -17.16 13.71 1.96
N ASP A 80 -16.08 13.06 1.56
CA ASP A 80 -15.44 11.99 2.32
C ASP A 80 -14.43 12.55 3.32
N LYS A 81 -14.16 11.75 4.36
CA LYS A 81 -13.14 12.04 5.36
C LYS A 81 -12.28 10.82 5.63
N LEU A 82 -10.98 11.02 5.64
CA LEU A 82 -9.99 9.97 5.90
C LEU A 82 -9.55 10.00 7.37
N LEU A 83 -9.54 8.83 8.02
CA LEU A 83 -8.78 8.61 9.26
C LEU A 83 -7.42 8.02 8.89
N ILE A 84 -6.34 8.66 9.28
CA ILE A 84 -4.97 8.19 9.06
C ILE A 84 -4.43 7.67 10.39
N ALA A 85 -4.15 6.36 10.47
CA ALA A 85 -3.49 5.73 11.62
C ALA A 85 -1.98 5.65 11.33
N ALA A 86 -1.20 6.52 11.95
CA ALA A 86 0.22 6.72 11.68
C ALA A 86 1.09 6.43 12.91
N ASN A 87 2.27 5.85 12.68
CA ASN A 87 3.33 5.69 13.70
C ASN A 87 4.72 5.92 13.10
N GLY A 88 4.81 6.79 12.08
CA GLY A 88 6.08 7.14 11.46
C GLY A 88 5.93 8.00 10.23
N ALA A 89 7.04 8.23 9.54
CA ALA A 89 7.15 9.22 8.48
C ALA A 89 6.23 8.93 7.27
N TYR A 90 6.00 7.65 6.92
CA TYR A 90 5.16 7.32 5.77
C TYR A 90 3.67 7.52 6.06
N GLY A 91 3.23 7.21 7.28
CA GLY A 91 1.89 7.56 7.71
C GLY A 91 1.65 9.08 7.75
N LEU A 92 2.61 9.84 8.27
CA LEU A 92 2.55 11.32 8.28
C LEU A 92 2.58 11.91 6.87
N ARG A 93 3.27 11.27 5.92
CA ARG A 93 3.25 11.68 4.51
C ARG A 93 1.87 11.59 3.88
N MET A 94 1.05 10.60 4.25
CA MET A 94 -0.35 10.57 3.80
C MET A 94 -1.12 11.82 4.25
N ALA A 95 -0.88 12.28 5.49
CA ALA A 95 -1.48 13.51 5.99
C ALA A 95 -1.01 14.76 5.20
N GLU A 96 0.28 14.81 4.82
CA GLU A 96 0.80 15.87 3.96
C GLU A 96 0.13 15.86 2.58
N ILE A 97 -0.01 14.70 1.96
CA ILE A 97 -0.71 14.55 0.68
C ILE A 97 -2.15 15.05 0.81
N CYS A 98 -2.88 14.61 1.82
CA CYS A 98 -4.26 15.04 2.06
C CYS A 98 -4.36 16.57 2.23
N ARG A 99 -3.43 17.16 2.98
CA ARG A 99 -3.39 18.62 3.19
C ARG A 99 -3.16 19.37 1.87
N HIS A 100 -2.26 18.88 1.00
CA HIS A 100 -2.00 19.49 -0.30
C HIS A 100 -3.13 19.29 -1.30
N ALA A 101 -3.77 18.13 -1.27
CA ALA A 101 -4.90 17.80 -2.15
C ALA A 101 -6.25 18.37 -1.67
N GLY A 102 -6.31 18.97 -0.48
CA GLY A 102 -7.56 19.47 0.09
C GLY A 102 -8.53 18.37 0.55
N ILE A 103 -8.00 17.19 0.86
CA ILE A 103 -8.79 16.06 1.38
C ILE A 103 -8.99 16.25 2.89
N ALA A 104 -10.23 16.14 3.36
CA ALA A 104 -10.54 16.18 4.78
C ALA A 104 -9.99 14.93 5.49
N TYR A 105 -9.26 15.12 6.59
CA TYR A 105 -8.73 13.99 7.35
C TYR A 105 -8.68 14.24 8.85
N THR A 106 -8.64 13.15 9.59
CA THR A 106 -8.28 13.09 11.01
C THR A 106 -7.00 12.27 11.14
N LEU A 107 -6.05 12.77 11.91
CA LEU A 107 -4.79 12.05 12.17
C LEU A 107 -4.85 11.40 13.55
N TYR A 108 -4.75 10.08 13.57
CA TYR A 108 -4.41 9.30 14.76
C TYR A 108 -2.92 9.00 14.71
N GLU A 109 -2.14 9.82 15.40
CA GLU A 109 -0.69 9.67 15.49
C GLU A 109 -0.32 8.90 16.74
N GLN A 110 0.46 7.84 16.55
CA GLN A 110 1.06 7.05 17.62
C GLN A 110 2.57 7.27 17.64
N GLU A 111 3.20 7.07 18.78
CA GLU A 111 4.65 7.14 18.90
C GLU A 111 5.34 6.12 17.97
N ASN A 112 6.49 6.48 17.40
CA ASN A 112 7.19 5.68 16.38
C ASN A 112 7.52 4.25 16.81
N HIS A 113 7.58 3.98 18.11
CA HIS A 113 7.86 2.64 18.66
C HIS A 113 6.60 1.87 19.08
N LYS A 114 5.42 2.40 18.81
CA LYS A 114 4.13 1.78 19.14
C LYS A 114 3.31 1.56 17.88
N ARG A 115 2.53 0.49 17.88
CA ARG A 115 1.56 0.22 16.80
C ARG A 115 0.28 1.02 17.04
N PRO A 116 -0.35 1.57 16.00
CA PRO A 116 -1.74 2.02 16.10
C PRO A 116 -2.65 0.88 16.53
N GLN A 117 -3.52 1.15 17.49
CA GLN A 117 -4.38 0.16 18.12
C GLN A 117 -5.76 0.12 17.47
N ALA A 118 -6.29 -1.08 17.22
CA ALA A 118 -7.58 -1.26 16.56
C ALA A 118 -8.76 -0.72 17.38
N ASP A 119 -8.72 -0.82 18.71
CA ASP A 119 -9.73 -0.28 19.61
C ASP A 119 -9.77 1.26 19.57
N VAL A 120 -8.62 1.91 19.41
CA VAL A 120 -8.54 3.37 19.24
C VAL A 120 -9.11 3.77 17.88
N VAL A 121 -8.81 3.02 16.81
CA VAL A 121 -9.45 3.23 15.50
C VAL A 121 -10.97 3.09 15.61
N ALA A 122 -11.46 2.04 16.29
CA ALA A 122 -12.89 1.85 16.52
C ALA A 122 -13.53 3.05 17.22
N LYS A 123 -12.84 3.62 18.21
CA LYS A 123 -13.31 4.81 18.93
C LYS A 123 -13.44 6.02 18.01
N TYR A 124 -12.42 6.30 17.18
CA TYR A 124 -12.50 7.39 16.18
C TYR A 124 -13.68 7.21 15.23
N LEU A 125 -13.92 5.99 14.74
CA LEU A 125 -15.01 5.69 13.83
C LEU A 125 -16.41 5.85 14.49
N ALA A 126 -16.50 5.56 15.79
CA ALA A 126 -17.74 5.72 16.55
C ALA A 126 -18.02 7.20 16.91
N GLU A 127 -16.96 7.97 17.19
CA GLU A 127 -17.08 9.39 17.60
C GLU A 127 -17.25 10.33 16.41
N ASP A 128 -16.76 9.97 15.24
CA ASP A 128 -16.83 10.78 14.03
C ASP A 128 -17.43 9.99 12.84
N PRO A 129 -18.76 10.03 12.70
CA PRO A 129 -19.46 9.32 11.62
C PRO A 129 -19.14 9.86 10.20
N ALA A 130 -18.56 11.07 10.11
CA ALA A 130 -18.11 11.63 8.84
C ALA A 130 -16.91 10.88 8.23
N ILE A 131 -16.18 10.11 9.03
CA ILE A 131 -15.09 9.27 8.52
C ILE A 131 -15.68 8.18 7.63
N THR A 132 -15.24 8.15 6.38
CA THR A 132 -15.66 7.18 5.36
C THR A 132 -14.55 6.20 5.00
N HIS A 133 -13.30 6.63 5.16
CA HIS A 133 -12.10 5.91 4.79
C HIS A 133 -11.11 5.86 5.95
N VAL A 134 -10.35 4.76 6.02
CA VAL A 134 -9.23 4.62 6.96
C VAL A 134 -7.98 4.25 6.16
N SER A 135 -6.83 4.82 6.52
CA SER A 135 -5.55 4.42 5.96
C SER A 135 -4.51 4.13 7.04
N MET A 136 -3.61 3.19 6.74
CA MET A 136 -2.41 2.97 7.54
C MET A 136 -1.28 2.36 6.72
N VAL A 137 -0.06 2.48 7.22
CA VAL A 137 1.12 1.78 6.69
C VAL A 137 1.22 0.41 7.32
N HIS A 138 1.42 -0.65 6.54
CA HIS A 138 1.62 -2.00 7.08
C HIS A 138 3.01 -2.16 7.73
N GLY A 139 4.07 -1.80 7.02
CA GLY A 139 5.43 -1.82 7.55
C GLY A 139 6.04 -0.42 7.58
N GLU A 140 6.04 0.24 8.75
CA GLU A 140 6.64 1.56 8.88
C GLU A 140 8.17 1.45 8.83
N THR A 141 8.73 1.85 7.70
CA THR A 141 10.16 1.65 7.39
C THR A 141 11.07 2.45 8.31
N THR A 142 10.63 3.61 8.78
CA THR A 142 11.43 4.49 9.64
C THR A 142 11.64 3.92 11.04
N SER A 143 10.75 3.05 11.52
CA SER A 143 10.85 2.39 12.82
C SER A 143 11.09 0.88 12.74
N GLY A 144 10.85 0.27 11.55
CA GLY A 144 10.90 -1.18 11.35
C GLY A 144 9.71 -1.92 11.98
N ILE A 145 8.65 -1.21 12.34
CA ILE A 145 7.48 -1.80 12.98
C ILE A 145 6.49 -2.30 11.93
N LEU A 146 6.09 -3.56 12.08
CA LEU A 146 4.98 -4.16 11.36
C LEU A 146 3.69 -3.89 12.13
N ASN A 147 2.78 -3.10 11.53
CA ASN A 147 1.51 -2.74 12.12
C ASN A 147 0.47 -3.86 11.97
N ASP A 148 -0.49 -3.93 12.89
CA ASP A 148 -1.55 -4.95 12.90
C ASP A 148 -2.70 -4.52 11.98
N VAL A 149 -2.44 -4.62 10.67
CA VAL A 149 -3.43 -4.28 9.62
C VAL A 149 -4.65 -5.20 9.70
N GLU A 150 -4.48 -6.47 10.06
CA GLU A 150 -5.58 -7.42 10.21
C GLU A 150 -6.58 -6.98 11.27
N ALA A 151 -6.09 -6.63 12.48
CA ALA A 151 -6.96 -6.18 13.55
C ALA A 151 -7.68 -4.87 13.22
N VAL A 152 -6.97 -3.92 12.59
CA VAL A 152 -7.57 -2.65 12.14
C VAL A 152 -8.58 -2.88 11.02
N GLY A 153 -8.26 -3.74 10.05
CA GLY A 153 -9.17 -4.07 8.94
C GLY A 153 -10.50 -4.65 9.42
N ARG A 154 -10.47 -5.56 10.41
CA ARG A 154 -11.70 -6.09 11.02
C ARG A 154 -12.59 -4.99 11.59
N VAL A 155 -12.02 -4.02 12.29
CA VAL A 155 -12.75 -2.89 12.88
C VAL A 155 -13.30 -1.97 11.79
N VAL A 156 -12.51 -1.65 10.78
CA VAL A 156 -12.91 -0.79 9.67
C VAL A 156 -14.07 -1.41 8.90
N LYS A 157 -13.98 -2.70 8.59
CA LYS A 157 -15.06 -3.43 7.90
C LYS A 157 -16.33 -3.57 8.73
N ALA A 158 -16.20 -3.81 10.04
CA ALA A 158 -17.34 -3.83 10.95
C ALA A 158 -18.08 -2.49 11.00
N ALA A 159 -17.35 -1.38 10.80
CA ALA A 159 -17.93 -0.03 10.71
C ALA A 159 -18.45 0.31 9.30
N GLY A 160 -18.34 -0.59 8.31
CA GLY A 160 -18.77 -0.35 6.93
C GLY A 160 -17.94 0.71 6.19
N LYS A 161 -16.66 0.87 6.57
CA LYS A 161 -15.77 1.88 6.00
C LYS A 161 -14.78 1.25 5.01
N THR A 162 -14.20 2.10 4.16
CA THR A 162 -13.17 1.70 3.18
C THR A 162 -11.80 1.69 3.82
N PHE A 163 -10.98 0.67 3.52
CA PHE A 163 -9.65 0.50 4.09
C PHE A 163 -8.56 0.55 3.03
N LEU A 164 -7.63 1.51 3.19
CA LEU A 164 -6.46 1.72 2.33
C LEU A 164 -5.20 1.34 3.10
N VAL A 165 -4.35 0.50 2.50
CA VAL A 165 -3.10 0.07 3.13
C VAL A 165 -1.91 0.36 2.23
N ASP A 166 -0.96 1.12 2.78
CA ASP A 166 0.39 1.23 2.21
C ASP A 166 1.20 0.02 2.67
N ALA A 167 1.41 -0.92 1.76
CA ALA A 167 2.24 -2.11 1.97
C ALA A 167 3.56 -2.02 1.17
N MET A 168 4.07 -0.82 0.97
CA MET A 168 5.21 -0.53 0.10
C MET A 168 6.41 -1.42 0.38
N SER A 169 6.79 -1.54 1.65
CA SER A 169 7.96 -2.30 2.07
C SER A 169 7.69 -3.76 2.43
N THR A 170 6.43 -4.20 2.39
CA THR A 170 6.05 -5.51 2.94
C THR A 170 5.39 -6.45 1.94
N PHE A 171 4.67 -5.92 0.94
CA PHE A 171 4.00 -6.75 -0.06
C PHE A 171 5.03 -7.53 -0.89
N GLY A 172 4.85 -8.85 -0.95
CA GLY A 172 5.80 -9.78 -1.56
C GLY A 172 6.88 -10.31 -0.61
N GLY A 173 7.07 -9.66 0.56
CA GLY A 173 7.99 -10.12 1.60
C GLY A 173 7.27 -10.65 2.85
N VAL A 174 6.04 -10.20 3.06
CA VAL A 174 5.15 -10.68 4.13
C VAL A 174 3.85 -11.13 3.49
N ASP A 175 3.28 -12.20 3.98
CA ASP A 175 1.98 -12.71 3.52
C ASP A 175 0.87 -11.74 3.89
N ILE A 176 0.10 -11.28 2.91
CA ILE A 176 -0.99 -10.29 3.09
C ILE A 176 -2.24 -10.79 2.36
N PRO A 177 -3.14 -11.50 3.05
CA PRO A 177 -4.44 -11.89 2.49
C PRO A 177 -5.36 -10.68 2.40
N VAL A 178 -5.31 -9.96 1.27
CA VAL A 178 -5.95 -8.65 1.07
C VAL A 178 -7.43 -8.66 1.44
N ALA A 179 -8.21 -9.57 0.87
CA ALA A 179 -9.63 -9.71 1.19
C ALA A 179 -9.85 -10.19 2.64
N GLY A 180 -9.01 -11.12 3.11
CA GLY A 180 -9.11 -11.66 4.49
C GLY A 180 -8.90 -10.60 5.57
N TRP A 181 -8.07 -9.61 5.29
CA TRP A 181 -7.82 -8.48 6.19
C TRP A 181 -8.74 -7.28 5.93
N GLY A 182 -9.70 -7.41 5.00
CA GLY A 182 -10.65 -6.36 4.69
C GLY A 182 -10.03 -5.14 4.01
N ILE A 183 -8.96 -5.33 3.26
CA ILE A 183 -8.29 -4.26 2.52
C ILE A 183 -9.02 -4.02 1.19
N ASP A 184 -9.47 -2.80 0.95
CA ASP A 184 -10.08 -2.41 -0.32
C ASP A 184 -9.05 -1.91 -1.33
N PHE A 185 -8.04 -1.18 -0.85
CA PHE A 185 -6.95 -0.66 -1.67
C PHE A 185 -5.60 -0.96 -1.01
N LEU A 186 -4.74 -1.66 -1.73
CA LEU A 186 -3.36 -1.92 -1.31
C LEU A 186 -2.40 -1.26 -2.29
N VAL A 187 -1.44 -0.52 -1.76
CA VAL A 187 -0.40 0.14 -2.57
C VAL A 187 0.95 -0.49 -2.28
N SER A 188 1.69 -0.81 -3.33
CA SER A 188 3.05 -1.31 -3.24
C SER A 188 3.93 -0.75 -4.35
N SER A 189 5.22 -1.04 -4.30
CA SER A 189 6.20 -0.59 -5.28
C SER A 189 7.08 -1.75 -5.73
N ALA A 190 7.34 -1.82 -7.02
CA ALA A 190 8.09 -2.92 -7.61
C ALA A 190 9.56 -2.97 -7.15
N ASP A 191 10.17 -1.82 -6.83
CA ASP A 191 11.57 -1.70 -6.37
C ASP A 191 11.83 -2.22 -4.94
N LYS A 192 10.80 -2.73 -4.28
CA LYS A 192 10.85 -3.32 -2.94
C LYS A 192 10.90 -4.87 -3.04
N CYS A 193 10.13 -5.57 -2.22
CA CYS A 193 10.19 -7.03 -2.14
C CYS A 193 9.80 -7.76 -3.44
N VAL A 194 9.08 -7.10 -4.34
CA VAL A 194 8.71 -7.66 -5.65
C VAL A 194 9.90 -7.75 -6.61
N GLN A 195 10.96 -6.98 -6.43
CA GLN A 195 12.18 -6.94 -7.24
C GLN A 195 11.96 -6.51 -8.71
N GLY A 196 11.03 -5.59 -8.98
CA GLY A 196 10.75 -5.11 -10.33
C GLY A 196 11.31 -3.72 -10.62
#